data_711f4b24e991a7888cca1b2f4d87a19a
#
_entry.id   711f4b24e991a7888cca1b2f4d87a19a
#
_cell.length_a   1.000
_cell.length_b   1.000
_cell.length_c   1.000
_cell.angle_alpha   90.00
_cell.angle_beta   90.00
_cell.angle_gamma   90.00
#
_symmetry.space_group_name_H-M   'P 1'
#
loop_
_entity.id
_entity.type
_entity.pdbx_description
1 polymer ?
#
loop_
_entity_poly.entity_id
_entity_poly.type
_entity_poly.pdbx_seq_one_letter_code
_entity_poly.pdbx_strand_id
1 'polypeptide(L)'
;MITRSKINYNLNFACILTTGRTGSDFLQGCLDGVPGIITFSGEVPFYTFLNDPKVKKIFKSEDCLKLILIFIKKHHNLFFSDNLENKKINLNLIKFKKIFLKLSEGRKFNKKTFLINLYLAYHLTLNRIMLKKT
;
A
#
# COMPACT_ATOMS: atom_id res chain seq x y z
N MET A 1 -3.14 20.84 5.60
CA MET A 1 -4.09 20.27 6.58
C MET A 1 -5.07 19.38 5.84
N ILE A 2 -4.98 18.07 5.99
CA ILE A 2 -5.93 17.14 5.36
C ILE A 2 -7.16 17.16 6.26
N THR A 3 -8.18 17.90 5.87
CA THR A 3 -9.47 17.91 6.57
C THR A 3 -10.11 16.53 6.52
N ARG A 4 -10.83 16.17 7.59
CA ARG A 4 -11.60 14.93 7.81
C ARG A 4 -12.76 14.72 6.80
N SER A 5 -12.76 15.37 5.64
CA SER A 5 -13.78 15.13 4.63
C SER A 5 -13.72 13.65 4.24
N LYS A 6 -14.84 12.98 4.36
CA LYS A 6 -15.09 11.59 3.97
C LYS A 6 -14.43 11.33 2.61
N ILE A 7 -13.22 10.79 2.62
CA ILE A 7 -12.57 10.32 1.42
C ILE A 7 -13.30 9.03 1.06
N ASN A 8 -14.34 9.17 0.26
CA ASN A 8 -15.12 8.06 -0.23
C ASN A 8 -14.36 7.48 -1.43
N TYR A 9 -13.46 6.53 -1.17
CA TYR A 9 -12.75 5.83 -2.23
C TYR A 9 -13.60 4.69 -2.73
N ASN A 10 -14.18 4.86 -3.89
CA ASN A 10 -14.75 3.75 -4.65
C ASN A 10 -13.61 3.10 -5.44
N LEU A 11 -12.77 2.30 -4.75
CA LEU A 11 -11.66 1.60 -5.36
C LEU A 11 -12.10 0.20 -5.79
N ASN A 12 -11.94 -0.08 -7.07
CA ASN A 12 -12.05 -1.42 -7.62
C ASN A 12 -10.71 -2.13 -7.49
N PHE A 13 -10.72 -3.38 -7.03
CA PHE A 13 -9.54 -4.21 -6.94
C PHE A 13 -9.45 -5.13 -8.14
N ALA A 14 -8.27 -5.17 -8.77
CA ALA A 14 -7.89 -6.21 -9.71
C ALA A 14 -6.72 -7.00 -9.12
N CYS A 15 -6.76 -8.32 -9.26
CA CYS A 15 -5.70 -9.21 -8.82
C CYS A 15 -5.13 -9.95 -10.01
N ILE A 16 -3.82 -9.88 -10.19
CA ILE A 16 -3.11 -10.66 -11.20
C ILE A 16 -2.71 -11.99 -10.55
N LEU A 17 -3.33 -13.07 -11.00
CA LEU A 17 -2.99 -14.42 -10.59
C LEU A 17 -1.97 -15.00 -11.57
N THR A 18 -0.86 -15.50 -11.03
CA THR A 18 0.22 -16.06 -11.84
C THR A 18 0.70 -17.39 -11.30
N THR A 19 1.21 -18.25 -12.17
CA THR A 19 1.76 -19.58 -11.81
C THR A 19 3.28 -19.59 -11.75
N GLY A 20 3.90 -18.49 -11.33
CA GLY A 20 5.36 -18.32 -11.32
C GLY A 20 5.84 -17.50 -12.52
N ARG A 21 7.11 -17.47 -12.82
CA ARG A 21 7.84 -16.62 -13.80
C ARG A 21 7.16 -16.39 -15.15
N THR A 22 5.95 -15.77 -15.14
CA THR A 22 5.08 -15.54 -16.30
C THR A 22 5.09 -14.10 -16.81
N GLY A 23 6.07 -13.26 -16.36
CA GLY A 23 6.12 -11.85 -16.72
C GLY A 23 5.17 -10.96 -15.92
N SER A 24 4.64 -11.44 -14.77
CA SER A 24 3.76 -10.67 -13.90
C SER A 24 4.43 -9.41 -13.35
N ASP A 25 5.72 -9.50 -13.00
CA ASP A 25 6.49 -8.35 -12.54
C ASP A 25 6.62 -7.28 -13.64
N PHE A 26 6.83 -7.72 -14.88
CA PHE A 26 6.86 -6.83 -16.03
C PHE A 26 5.51 -6.14 -16.23
N LEU A 27 4.41 -6.91 -16.20
CA LEU A 27 3.07 -6.34 -16.33
C LEU A 27 2.76 -5.35 -15.21
N GLN A 28 3.11 -5.70 -13.97
CA GLN A 28 2.93 -4.79 -12.82
C GLN A 28 3.75 -3.53 -13.00
N GLY A 29 4.99 -3.64 -13.46
CA GLY A 29 5.84 -2.48 -13.77
C GLY A 29 5.26 -1.59 -14.87
N CYS A 30 4.61 -2.16 -15.88
CA CYS A 30 3.92 -1.39 -16.92
C CYS A 30 2.69 -0.64 -16.38
N LEU A 31 2.05 -1.16 -15.33
CA LEU A 31 0.89 -0.52 -14.70
C LEU A 31 1.30 0.54 -13.67
N ASP A 32 2.54 0.51 -13.18
CA ASP A 32 3.04 1.48 -12.22
C ASP A 32 3.16 2.88 -12.86
N GLY A 33 2.51 3.85 -12.26
CA GLY A 33 2.48 5.23 -12.74
C GLY A 33 1.43 5.54 -13.82
N VAL A 34 0.62 4.54 -14.24
CA VAL A 34 -0.52 4.80 -15.14
C VAL A 34 -1.60 5.59 -14.40
N PRO A 35 -2.11 6.70 -14.95
CA PRO A 35 -3.17 7.47 -14.31
C PRO A 35 -4.42 6.62 -14.03
N GLY A 36 -4.91 6.70 -12.79
CA GLY A 36 -6.09 5.94 -12.36
C GLY A 36 -5.79 4.52 -11.88
N ILE A 37 -4.55 4.05 -11.99
CA ILE A 37 -4.11 2.76 -11.44
C ILE A 37 -3.25 3.00 -10.20
N ILE A 38 -3.57 2.28 -9.14
CA ILE A 38 -2.84 2.31 -7.87
C ILE A 38 -2.18 0.94 -7.68
N THR A 39 -0.87 0.88 -7.78
CA THR A 39 -0.08 -0.33 -7.56
C THR A 39 1.23 -0.03 -6.85
N PHE A 40 1.89 -1.06 -6.31
CA PHE A 40 3.29 -0.96 -5.87
C PHE A 40 4.23 -1.19 -7.06
N SER A 41 5.48 -0.77 -6.92
CA SER A 41 6.52 -0.97 -7.92
C SER A 41 6.94 -2.44 -8.10
N GLY A 42 6.60 -3.31 -7.16
CA GLY A 42 6.94 -4.72 -7.16
C GLY A 42 5.85 -5.59 -6.56
N GLU A 43 6.03 -6.90 -6.66
CA GLU A 43 5.11 -7.89 -6.11
C GLU A 43 5.03 -7.79 -4.58
N VAL A 44 3.81 -7.83 -4.06
CA VAL A 44 3.54 -7.91 -2.62
C VAL A 44 2.86 -9.23 -2.31
N PRO A 45 3.49 -10.12 -1.55
CA PRO A 45 2.91 -11.41 -1.20
C PRO A 45 1.87 -11.25 -0.07
N PHE A 46 0.77 -10.56 -0.35
CA PHE A 46 -0.29 -10.28 0.63
C PHE A 46 -0.88 -11.52 1.27
N TYR A 47 -1.05 -12.60 0.49
CA TYR A 47 -1.57 -13.84 1.04
C TYR A 47 -0.69 -14.36 2.18
N THR A 48 0.61 -14.44 1.96
CA THR A 48 1.58 -14.88 2.97
C THR A 48 1.61 -13.93 4.16
N PHE A 49 1.64 -12.61 3.89
CA PHE A 49 1.65 -11.60 4.95
C PHE A 49 0.41 -11.67 5.84
N LEU A 50 -0.78 -11.68 5.24
CA LEU A 50 -2.04 -11.68 5.98
C LEU A 50 -2.32 -13.00 6.73
N ASN A 51 -1.68 -14.09 6.33
CA ASN A 51 -1.79 -15.38 7.00
C ASN A 51 -0.69 -15.66 8.04
N ASP A 52 0.29 -14.78 8.17
CA ASP A 52 1.30 -14.87 9.22
C ASP A 52 0.62 -14.84 10.62
N PRO A 53 0.92 -15.80 11.52
CA PRO A 53 0.29 -15.86 12.84
C PRO A 53 0.49 -14.59 13.69
N LYS A 54 1.65 -13.93 13.56
CA LYS A 54 1.94 -12.67 14.26
C LYS A 54 1.06 -11.54 13.72
N VAL A 55 0.91 -11.47 12.41
CA VAL A 55 0.06 -10.48 11.74
C VAL A 55 -1.41 -10.68 12.12
N LYS A 56 -1.89 -11.93 12.15
CA LYS A 56 -3.26 -12.26 12.60
C LYS A 56 -3.53 -11.80 14.04
N LYS A 57 -2.56 -11.98 14.93
CA LYS A 57 -2.68 -11.48 16.33
C LYS A 57 -2.78 -9.96 16.38
N ILE A 58 -2.00 -9.26 15.56
CA ILE A 58 -2.04 -7.79 15.50
C ILE A 58 -3.36 -7.29 14.95
N PHE A 59 -3.94 -7.95 13.95
CA PHE A 59 -5.28 -7.62 13.47
C PHE A 59 -6.34 -7.75 14.57
N LYS A 60 -6.23 -8.77 15.44
CA LYS A 60 -7.14 -8.94 16.59
C LYS A 60 -6.98 -7.85 17.64
N SER A 61 -5.78 -7.34 17.85
CA SER A 61 -5.49 -6.25 18.80
C SER A 61 -5.70 -4.85 18.22
N GLU A 62 -6.04 -4.76 16.93
CA GLU A 62 -6.27 -3.49 16.21
C GLU A 62 -5.10 -2.48 16.29
N ASP A 63 -3.88 -2.97 16.42
CA ASP A 63 -2.67 -2.13 16.50
C ASP A 63 -2.14 -1.78 15.08
N CYS A 64 -2.70 -0.72 14.51
CA CYS A 64 -2.34 -0.24 13.18
C CYS A 64 -0.87 0.13 13.05
N LEU A 65 -0.29 0.77 14.08
CA LEU A 65 1.12 1.17 14.06
C LEU A 65 2.04 -0.05 14.00
N LYS A 66 1.79 -1.05 14.84
CA LYS A 66 2.57 -2.28 14.87
C LYS A 66 2.47 -3.03 13.55
N LEU A 67 1.28 -3.05 12.95
CA LEU A 67 1.05 -3.71 11.67
C LEU A 67 1.85 -3.06 10.54
N ILE A 68 1.82 -1.73 10.43
CA ILE A 68 2.55 -1.02 9.37
C ILE A 68 4.07 -1.15 9.55
N LEU A 69 4.56 -1.15 10.78
CA LEU A 69 6.00 -1.34 11.06
C LEU A 69 6.47 -2.75 10.64
N ILE A 70 5.69 -3.78 10.91
CA ILE A 70 6.01 -5.15 10.47
C ILE A 70 5.95 -5.23 8.95
N PHE A 71 4.95 -4.61 8.31
CA PHE A 71 4.86 -4.58 6.85
C PHE A 71 6.09 -3.94 6.21
N ILE A 72 6.49 -2.76 6.67
CA ILE A 72 7.69 -2.07 6.18
C ILE A 72 8.95 -2.92 6.36
N LYS A 73 9.10 -3.56 7.52
CA LYS A 73 10.27 -4.42 7.79
C LYS A 73 10.33 -5.62 6.85
N LYS A 74 9.20 -6.28 6.60
CA LYS A 74 9.14 -7.46 5.73
C LYS A 74 9.26 -7.13 4.24
N HIS A 75 8.81 -5.95 3.82
CA HIS A 75 8.74 -5.54 2.42
C HIS A 75 9.51 -4.26 2.14
N HIS A 76 10.67 -4.12 2.79
CA HIS A 76 11.52 -2.94 2.67
C HIS A 76 11.85 -2.56 1.21
N ASN A 77 12.04 -3.55 0.35
CA ASN A 77 12.37 -3.33 -1.06
C ASN A 77 11.29 -2.56 -1.83
N LEU A 78 10.02 -2.64 -1.43
CA LEU A 78 8.95 -1.88 -2.07
C LEU A 78 9.11 -0.37 -1.92
N PHE A 79 9.84 0.06 -0.89
CA PHE A 79 10.03 1.47 -0.55
C PHE A 79 11.36 2.03 -1.05
N PHE A 80 12.32 1.16 -1.38
CA PHE A 80 13.70 1.53 -1.71
C PHE A 80 14.28 0.73 -2.90
N SER A 81 13.44 0.22 -3.79
CA SER A 81 13.91 -0.48 -4.97
C SER A 81 13.97 0.41 -6.20
N ASP A 82 14.80 0.03 -7.17
CA ASP A 82 14.72 0.56 -8.51
C ASP A 82 13.50 -0.06 -9.22
N ASN A 83 12.67 0.75 -9.86
CA ASN A 83 11.64 0.23 -10.74
C ASN A 83 12.26 -0.21 -12.09
N LEU A 84 11.44 -0.82 -12.98
CA LEU A 84 11.88 -1.28 -14.31
C LEU A 84 12.53 -0.18 -15.17
N GLU A 85 12.28 1.08 -14.87
CA GLU A 85 12.89 2.24 -15.54
C GLU A 85 14.17 2.72 -14.87
N ASN A 86 14.75 1.96 -13.94
CA ASN A 86 15.90 2.34 -13.10
C ASN A 86 15.70 3.63 -12.30
N LYS A 87 14.46 4.02 -12.08
CA LYS A 87 14.13 5.13 -11.19
C LYS A 87 14.17 4.66 -9.76
N LYS A 88 15.07 5.20 -8.97
CA LYS A 88 15.13 4.93 -7.53
C LYS A 88 13.88 5.44 -6.85
N ILE A 89 13.14 4.52 -6.24
CA ILE A 89 12.07 4.88 -5.32
C ILE A 89 12.71 5.08 -3.96
N ASN A 90 12.77 6.31 -3.52
CA ASN A 90 13.21 6.68 -2.17
C ASN A 90 12.01 7.28 -1.43
N LEU A 91 11.20 6.41 -0.87
CA LEU A 91 9.97 6.82 -0.20
C LEU A 91 10.27 7.34 1.21
N ASN A 92 9.74 8.51 1.53
CA ASN A 92 9.81 9.05 2.88
C ASN A 92 8.95 8.22 3.83
N LEU A 93 9.57 7.30 4.58
CA LEU A 93 8.88 6.39 5.50
C LEU A 93 8.16 7.11 6.64
N ILE A 94 8.67 8.25 7.10
CA ILE A 94 8.03 9.03 8.17
C ILE A 94 6.70 9.59 7.65
N LYS A 95 6.73 10.20 6.48
CA LYS A 95 5.54 10.71 5.79
C LYS A 95 4.54 9.60 5.51
N PHE A 96 5.01 8.47 4.99
CA PHE A 96 4.19 7.30 4.69
C PHE A 96 3.44 6.76 5.92
N LYS A 97 4.16 6.52 7.02
CA LYS A 97 3.57 6.05 8.28
C LYS A 97 2.51 7.04 8.79
N LYS A 98 2.82 8.33 8.78
CA LYS A 98 1.90 9.38 9.23
C LYS A 98 0.61 9.40 8.39
N ILE A 99 0.73 9.30 7.07
CA ILE A 99 -0.43 9.26 6.17
C ILE A 99 -1.25 7.98 6.40
N PHE A 100 -0.59 6.81 6.50
CA PHE A 100 -1.27 5.54 6.75
C PHE A 100 -2.09 5.57 8.06
N LEU A 101 -1.48 6.03 9.16
CA LEU A 101 -2.17 6.13 10.44
C LEU A 101 -3.35 7.10 10.37
N LYS A 102 -3.18 8.23 9.70
CA LYS A 102 -4.27 9.20 9.52
C LYS A 102 -5.43 8.64 8.71
N LEU A 103 -5.16 7.89 7.65
CA LEU A 103 -6.19 7.20 6.85
C LEU A 103 -6.92 6.10 7.66
N SER A 104 -6.25 5.53 8.65
CA SER A 104 -6.80 4.45 9.48
C SER A 104 -7.63 4.97 10.66
N GLU A 105 -7.52 6.25 11.01
CA GLU A 105 -8.29 6.85 12.11
C GLU A 105 -9.80 6.79 11.86
N GLY A 106 -10.55 6.34 12.86
CA GLY A 106 -12.01 6.32 12.84
C GLY A 106 -12.63 5.32 11.85
N ARG A 107 -11.84 4.43 11.30
CA ARG A 107 -12.31 3.37 10.39
C ARG A 107 -12.25 2.01 11.04
N LYS A 108 -13.18 1.11 10.65
CA LYS A 108 -13.12 -0.28 11.07
C LYS A 108 -11.81 -0.91 10.59
N PHE A 109 -11.05 -1.45 11.52
CA PHE A 109 -9.77 -2.09 11.25
C PHE A 109 -9.98 -3.54 10.78
N ASN A 110 -9.83 -3.76 9.48
CA ASN A 110 -9.89 -5.08 8.85
C ASN A 110 -8.90 -5.17 7.68
N LYS A 111 -8.76 -6.37 7.11
CA LYS A 111 -7.83 -6.62 6.00
C LYS A 111 -8.08 -5.73 4.78
N LYS A 112 -9.34 -5.52 4.42
CA LYS A 112 -9.72 -4.66 3.28
C LYS A 112 -9.32 -3.21 3.52
N THR A 113 -9.66 -2.66 4.69
CA THR A 113 -9.30 -1.29 5.07
C THR A 113 -7.79 -1.12 5.15
N PHE A 114 -7.09 -2.10 5.69
CA PHE A 114 -5.62 -2.11 5.72
C PHE A 114 -5.02 -2.01 4.32
N LEU A 115 -5.47 -2.85 3.37
CA LEU A 115 -4.96 -2.83 2.00
C LEU A 115 -5.26 -1.50 1.30
N ILE A 116 -6.48 -1.00 1.40
CA ILE A 116 -6.85 0.30 0.82
C ILE A 116 -5.94 1.41 1.36
N ASN A 117 -5.79 1.50 2.67
CA ASN A 117 -5.00 2.56 3.30
C ASN A 117 -3.51 2.43 2.96
N LEU A 118 -3.00 1.20 2.82
CA LEU A 118 -1.63 0.93 2.44
C LEU A 118 -1.31 1.47 1.04
N TYR A 119 -2.13 1.12 0.04
CA TYR A 119 -1.97 1.60 -1.33
C TYR A 119 -2.12 3.11 -1.44
N LEU A 120 -3.13 3.68 -0.78
CA LEU A 120 -3.35 5.12 -0.80
C LEU A 120 -2.21 5.88 -0.13
N ALA A 121 -1.75 5.42 1.03
CA ALA A 121 -0.62 6.05 1.72
C ALA A 121 0.65 6.02 0.87
N TYR A 122 0.91 4.92 0.18
CA TYR A 122 2.05 4.79 -0.73
C TYR A 122 1.99 5.83 -1.85
N HIS A 123 0.88 5.91 -2.56
CA HIS A 123 0.72 6.84 -3.67
C HIS A 123 0.66 8.31 -3.25
N LEU A 124 0.02 8.61 -2.11
CA LEU A 124 0.02 9.95 -1.53
C LEU A 124 1.42 10.40 -1.10
N THR A 125 2.22 9.48 -0.57
CA THR A 125 3.59 9.79 -0.18
C THR A 125 4.47 10.10 -1.39
N LEU A 126 4.24 9.41 -2.51
CA LEU A 126 4.94 9.66 -3.78
C LEU A 126 4.35 10.83 -4.59
N ASN A 127 3.34 11.52 -4.07
CA ASN A 127 2.61 12.60 -4.77
C ASN A 127 2.00 12.17 -6.13
N ARG A 128 1.68 10.89 -6.29
CA ARG A 128 1.08 10.32 -7.51
C ARG A 128 -0.44 10.48 -7.57
N ILE A 129 -1.08 10.78 -6.43
CA ILE A 129 -2.52 11.03 -6.31
C ILE A 129 -2.69 12.41 -5.70
N MET A 130 -3.46 13.25 -6.35
CA MET A 130 -4.00 14.44 -5.73
C MET A 130 -5.40 14.11 -5.21
N LEU A 131 -5.59 14.24 -3.90
CA LEU A 131 -6.93 14.19 -3.32
C LEU A 131 -7.68 15.41 -3.86
N LYS A 132 -8.62 15.20 -4.78
CA LYS A 132 -9.53 16.28 -5.17
C LYS A 132 -10.26 16.73 -3.90
N LYS A 133 -10.11 18.00 -3.54
CA LYS A 133 -10.97 18.64 -2.56
C LYS A 133 -12.37 18.64 -3.16
N THR A 134 -13.23 17.86 -2.62
CA THR A 134 -14.66 18.01 -2.83
C THR A 134 -15.21 18.96 -1.82
#